data_50cd51c2ad42404febec8dc1191c7c6f
#
_entry.id   50cd51c2ad42404febec8dc1191c7c6f
#
_cell.length_a   1.000
_cell.length_b   1.000
_cell.length_c   1.000
_cell.angle_alpha   90.00
_cell.angle_beta   90.00
_cell.angle_gamma   90.00
#
_symmetry.space_group_name_H-M   'P 1'
#
loop_
_entity.id
_entity.type
_entity.pdbx_description
1 polymer ?
#
loop_
_entity_poly.entity_id
_entity_poly.type
_entity_poly.pdbx_seq_one_letter_code
_entity_poly.pdbx_strand_id
1 'polypeptide(L)'
;MVMVYSVGHISGAHFNPAVTITFAIFRQFPVKQVPLYIFAQMLGSALGSATLCALFPIDKKSFFGTVPVGSNLQSLLLEIIISFLLMFVISGVSTDNRAIGELAGIAVGMTITLNVFVAGPVSGASMNPARSVGPALLVHIYKGLWVYIVGPVVGTILGGLAYNMIRLSDKPVRELTKSGSFLRSTSRK
;
A
#
# COMPACT_ATOMS: atom_id res chain seq x y z
N MET A 1 5.61 7.89 2.63
CA MET A 1 5.26 8.93 3.62
C MET A 1 5.32 10.32 3.01
N VAL A 2 6.49 10.89 2.69
CA VAL A 2 6.64 12.28 2.20
C VAL A 2 5.74 12.58 0.99
N MET A 3 5.76 11.75 -0.06
CA MET A 3 4.94 11.93 -1.25
C MET A 3 3.43 11.80 -0.98
N VAL A 4 3.03 11.00 0.01
CA VAL A 4 1.62 10.92 0.42
C VAL A 4 1.14 12.26 0.96
N TYR A 5 1.92 12.91 1.80
CA TYR A 5 1.59 14.26 2.27
C TYR A 5 1.62 15.32 1.18
N SER A 6 2.54 15.18 0.20
CA SER A 6 2.71 16.19 -0.86
C SER A 6 1.57 16.18 -1.88
N VAL A 7 1.05 15.00 -2.25
CA VAL A 7 0.07 14.87 -3.34
C VAL A 7 -1.17 14.04 -3.00
N GLY A 8 -1.30 13.62 -1.74
CA GLY A 8 -2.45 12.81 -1.31
C GLY A 8 -3.79 13.52 -1.49
N HIS A 9 -3.84 14.81 -1.23
CA HIS A 9 -5.03 15.65 -1.43
C HIS A 9 -5.37 15.89 -2.92
N ILE A 10 -4.45 15.60 -3.85
CA ILE A 10 -4.64 15.76 -5.29
C ILE A 10 -5.11 14.44 -5.92
N SER A 11 -4.37 13.34 -5.65
CA SER A 11 -4.56 12.07 -6.34
C SER A 11 -4.95 10.90 -5.43
N GLY A 12 -5.11 11.12 -4.14
CA GLY A 12 -5.23 10.04 -3.18
C GLY A 12 -3.92 9.30 -2.90
N ALA A 13 -2.84 9.61 -3.66
CA ALA A 13 -1.49 9.06 -3.50
C ALA A 13 -1.43 7.53 -3.35
N HIS A 14 -2.17 6.79 -4.19
CA HIS A 14 -2.18 5.33 -4.12
C HIS A 14 -0.80 4.74 -4.38
N PHE A 15 -0.08 5.22 -5.42
CA PHE A 15 1.26 4.79 -5.85
C PHE A 15 1.43 3.27 -6.05
N ASN A 16 0.33 2.52 -6.05
CA ASN A 16 0.33 1.08 -5.98
C ASN A 16 -0.88 0.50 -6.73
N PRO A 17 -0.68 -0.30 -7.80
CA PRO A 17 -1.79 -0.95 -8.51
C PRO A 17 -2.67 -1.82 -7.62
N ALA A 18 -2.09 -2.59 -6.69
CA ALA A 18 -2.86 -3.46 -5.80
C ALA A 18 -3.78 -2.66 -4.86
N VAL A 19 -3.28 -1.55 -4.30
CA VAL A 19 -4.10 -0.62 -3.49
C VAL A 19 -5.21 0.01 -4.33
N THR A 20 -4.90 0.45 -5.55
CA THR A 20 -5.88 1.06 -6.46
C THR A 20 -7.00 0.09 -6.82
N ILE A 21 -6.66 -1.17 -7.14
CA ILE A 21 -7.63 -2.24 -7.42
C ILE A 21 -8.51 -2.48 -6.19
N THR A 22 -7.90 -2.59 -5.01
CA THR A 22 -8.61 -2.85 -3.76
C THR A 22 -9.59 -1.71 -3.42
N PHE A 23 -9.18 -0.46 -3.54
CA PHE A 23 -10.10 0.67 -3.36
C PHE A 23 -11.27 0.64 -4.33
N ALA A 24 -11.06 0.24 -5.58
CA ALA A 24 -12.12 0.11 -6.56
C ALA A 24 -13.10 -1.03 -6.21
N ILE A 25 -12.59 -2.19 -5.75
CA ILE A 25 -13.41 -3.34 -5.30
C ILE A 25 -14.32 -2.90 -4.15
N PHE A 26 -13.81 -2.15 -3.18
CA PHE A 26 -14.58 -1.67 -2.04
C PHE A 26 -15.33 -0.35 -2.29
N ARG A 27 -15.46 0.06 -3.56
CA ARG A 27 -16.20 1.26 -4.00
C ARG A 27 -15.70 2.58 -3.39
N GLN A 28 -14.43 2.62 -2.99
CA GLN A 28 -13.76 3.80 -2.46
C GLN A 28 -13.03 4.60 -3.55
N PHE A 29 -12.98 4.04 -4.77
CA PHE A 29 -12.36 4.65 -5.93
C PHE A 29 -13.15 4.31 -7.22
N PRO A 30 -13.32 5.25 -8.16
CA PRO A 30 -14.06 5.01 -9.39
C PRO A 30 -13.36 3.98 -10.29
N VAL A 31 -14.03 2.87 -10.59
CA VAL A 31 -13.51 1.76 -11.42
C VAL A 31 -13.01 2.25 -12.80
N LYS A 32 -13.67 3.24 -13.39
CA LYS A 32 -13.28 3.82 -14.68
C LYS A 32 -11.89 4.48 -14.67
N GLN A 33 -11.41 4.91 -13.51
CA GLN A 33 -10.10 5.55 -13.35
C GLN A 33 -8.97 4.54 -13.07
N VAL A 34 -9.29 3.30 -12.71
CA VAL A 34 -8.30 2.27 -12.36
C VAL A 34 -7.26 2.07 -13.47
N PRO A 35 -7.62 1.90 -14.76
CA PRO A 35 -6.62 1.71 -15.81
C PRO A 35 -5.65 2.88 -15.96
N LEU A 36 -6.15 4.11 -15.84
CA LEU A 36 -5.32 5.32 -15.94
C LEU A 36 -4.35 5.43 -14.76
N TYR A 37 -4.81 5.10 -13.56
CA TYR A 37 -3.95 5.09 -12.36
C TYR A 37 -2.86 4.03 -12.46
N ILE A 38 -3.21 2.81 -12.87
CA ILE A 38 -2.24 1.74 -13.07
C ILE A 38 -1.22 2.14 -14.14
N PHE A 39 -1.66 2.70 -15.25
CA PHE A 39 -0.77 3.18 -16.31
C PHE A 39 0.21 4.23 -15.79
N ALA A 40 -0.29 5.26 -15.09
CA ALA A 40 0.55 6.31 -14.50
C ALA A 40 1.56 5.75 -13.47
N GLN A 41 1.13 4.80 -12.64
CA GLN A 41 1.98 4.14 -11.64
C GLN A 41 3.08 3.31 -12.31
N MET A 42 2.75 2.58 -13.37
CA MET A 42 3.72 1.79 -14.13
C MET A 42 4.71 2.69 -14.88
N LEU A 43 4.23 3.75 -15.51
CA LEU A 43 5.06 4.73 -16.20
C LEU A 43 6.00 5.43 -15.20
N GLY A 44 5.50 5.87 -14.05
CA GLY A 44 6.30 6.49 -12.99
C GLY A 44 7.39 5.55 -12.46
N SER A 45 7.06 4.27 -12.28
CA SER A 45 8.03 3.26 -11.86
C SER A 45 9.10 3.02 -12.93
N ALA A 46 8.71 2.94 -14.20
CA ALA A 46 9.66 2.77 -15.31
C ALA A 46 10.59 3.99 -15.43
N LEU A 47 10.06 5.21 -15.38
CA LEU A 47 10.85 6.44 -15.44
C LEU A 47 11.80 6.57 -14.24
N GLY A 48 11.34 6.29 -13.01
CA GLY A 48 12.19 6.27 -11.84
C GLY A 48 13.31 5.23 -11.93
N SER A 49 12.99 4.04 -12.45
CA SER A 49 13.99 3.00 -12.71
C SER A 49 15.00 3.41 -13.77
N ALA A 50 14.55 4.03 -14.86
CA ALA A 50 15.43 4.55 -15.91
C ALA A 50 16.37 5.62 -15.38
N THR A 51 15.88 6.50 -14.51
CA THR A 51 16.70 7.50 -13.83
C THR A 51 17.81 6.86 -12.98
N LEU A 52 17.46 5.81 -12.22
CA LEU A 52 18.46 5.08 -11.42
C LEU A 52 19.51 4.41 -12.30
N CYS A 53 19.09 3.78 -13.42
CA CYS A 53 20.02 3.18 -14.38
C CYS A 53 20.94 4.23 -15.05
N ALA A 54 20.45 5.45 -15.25
CA ALA A 54 21.27 6.53 -15.81
C ALA A 54 22.30 7.11 -14.82
N LEU A 55 21.95 7.12 -13.52
CA LEU A 55 22.79 7.69 -12.47
C LEU A 55 23.80 6.72 -11.87
N PHE A 56 23.48 5.44 -11.87
CA PHE A 56 24.29 4.42 -11.21
C PHE A 56 24.58 3.25 -12.16
N PRO A 57 25.81 2.70 -12.14
CA PRO A 57 26.10 1.47 -12.86
C PRO A 57 25.34 0.31 -12.23
N ILE A 58 24.34 -0.20 -12.96
CA ILE A 58 23.49 -1.29 -12.47
C ILE A 58 23.87 -2.57 -13.21
N ASP A 59 24.29 -3.56 -12.45
CA ASP A 59 24.50 -4.92 -12.90
C ASP A 59 23.50 -5.88 -12.22
N LYS A 60 23.61 -7.17 -12.52
CA LYS A 60 22.75 -8.20 -11.91
C LYS A 60 22.91 -8.31 -10.38
N LYS A 61 24.04 -7.86 -9.82
CA LYS A 61 24.33 -7.92 -8.37
C LYS A 61 23.78 -6.70 -7.64
N SER A 62 23.72 -5.55 -8.32
CA SER A 62 23.20 -4.29 -7.80
C SER A 62 21.74 -4.03 -8.21
N PHE A 63 20.99 -5.08 -8.60
CA PHE A 63 19.60 -4.96 -9.01
C PHE A 63 18.73 -4.42 -7.86
N PHE A 64 18.10 -3.27 -8.08
CA PHE A 64 17.28 -2.57 -7.09
C PHE A 64 15.80 -2.96 -7.09
N GLY A 65 15.40 -3.89 -7.97
CA GLY A 65 14.05 -4.46 -7.99
C GLY A 65 13.88 -5.56 -6.94
N THR A 66 12.85 -6.38 -7.12
CA THR A 66 12.54 -7.48 -6.22
C THR A 66 12.71 -8.82 -6.92
N VAL A 67 13.35 -9.76 -6.25
CA VAL A 67 13.55 -11.14 -6.71
C VAL A 67 13.41 -12.06 -5.50
N PRO A 68 12.66 -13.17 -5.59
CA PRO A 68 12.63 -14.16 -4.52
C PRO A 68 14.03 -14.71 -4.22
N VAL A 69 14.48 -14.60 -2.97
CA VAL A 69 15.76 -15.14 -2.52
C VAL A 69 15.64 -16.65 -2.33
N GLY A 70 14.54 -17.10 -1.72
CA GLY A 70 14.22 -18.50 -1.51
C GLY A 70 13.23 -19.05 -2.54
N SER A 71 12.24 -19.81 -2.09
CA SER A 71 11.19 -20.34 -2.96
C SER A 71 10.17 -19.25 -3.35
N ASN A 72 9.56 -19.41 -4.53
CA ASN A 72 8.47 -18.52 -4.95
C ASN A 72 7.27 -18.60 -4.00
N LEU A 73 6.99 -19.80 -3.43
CA LEU A 73 5.89 -19.98 -2.49
C LEU A 73 6.11 -19.20 -1.19
N GLN A 74 7.32 -19.27 -0.63
CA GLN A 74 7.67 -18.52 0.57
C GLN A 74 7.53 -17.01 0.35
N SER A 75 8.06 -16.51 -0.76
CA SER A 75 7.94 -15.10 -1.13
C SER A 75 6.48 -14.70 -1.39
N LEU A 76 5.68 -15.56 -2.03
CA LEU A 76 4.25 -15.31 -2.26
C LEU A 76 3.48 -15.15 -0.94
N LEU A 77 3.69 -16.07 0.00
CA LEU A 77 3.02 -16.01 1.31
C LEU A 77 3.41 -14.75 2.08
N LEU A 78 4.70 -14.38 2.06
CA LEU A 78 5.15 -13.14 2.69
C LEU A 78 4.56 -11.91 2.02
N GLU A 79 4.56 -11.84 0.68
CA GLU A 79 3.97 -10.71 -0.05
C GLU A 79 2.45 -10.58 0.22
N ILE A 80 1.74 -11.69 0.38
CA ILE A 80 0.32 -11.68 0.81
C ILE A 80 0.20 -11.08 2.22
N ILE A 81 1.02 -11.55 3.18
CA ILE A 81 0.95 -11.09 4.58
C ILE A 81 1.28 -9.60 4.69
N ILE A 82 2.39 -9.16 4.12
CA ILE A 82 2.81 -7.75 4.24
C ILE A 82 1.88 -6.80 3.48
N SER A 83 1.32 -7.24 2.36
CA SER A 83 0.32 -6.45 1.62
C SER A 83 -1.04 -6.43 2.33
N PHE A 84 -1.41 -7.51 3.02
CA PHE A 84 -2.55 -7.53 3.92
C PHE A 84 -2.39 -6.48 5.02
N LEU A 85 -1.27 -6.50 5.74
CA LEU A 85 -1.00 -5.53 6.81
C LEU A 85 -1.02 -4.09 6.28
N LEU A 86 -0.40 -3.85 5.13
CA LEU A 86 -0.39 -2.55 4.49
C LEU A 86 -1.81 -2.05 4.21
N MET A 87 -2.63 -2.86 3.56
CA MET A 87 -3.98 -2.44 3.18
C MET A 87 -4.93 -2.35 4.37
N PHE A 88 -4.75 -3.20 5.38
CA PHE A 88 -5.49 -3.10 6.64
C PHE A 88 -5.26 -1.74 7.31
N VAL A 89 -3.99 -1.30 7.42
CA VAL A 89 -3.65 0.02 7.96
C VAL A 89 -4.17 1.14 7.07
N ILE A 90 -3.96 1.06 5.75
CA ILE A 90 -4.48 2.07 4.80
C ILE A 90 -6.00 2.24 4.98
N SER A 91 -6.74 1.13 5.04
CA SER A 91 -8.20 1.17 5.22
C SER A 91 -8.58 1.86 6.53
N GLY A 92 -7.84 1.59 7.61
CA GLY A 92 -8.08 2.21 8.90
C GLY A 92 -7.84 3.73 8.90
N VAL A 93 -6.67 4.15 8.44
CA VAL A 93 -6.25 5.56 8.58
C VAL A 93 -6.77 6.47 7.47
N SER A 94 -7.11 5.92 6.29
CA SER A 94 -7.50 6.73 5.12
C SER A 94 -8.98 6.66 4.78
N THR A 95 -9.71 5.65 5.24
CA THR A 95 -11.11 5.45 4.83
C THR A 95 -12.09 5.42 6.00
N ASP A 96 -11.62 5.39 7.23
CA ASP A 96 -12.46 5.43 8.42
C ASP A 96 -12.46 6.84 9.03
N ASN A 97 -13.63 7.48 9.03
CA ASN A 97 -13.82 8.84 9.55
C ASN A 97 -13.55 8.97 11.07
N ARG A 98 -13.38 7.84 11.76
CA ARG A 98 -13.06 7.79 13.19
C ARG A 98 -11.56 7.87 13.44
N ALA A 99 -10.74 7.63 12.40
CA ALA A 99 -9.29 7.63 12.51
C ALA A 99 -8.71 9.04 12.47
N ILE A 100 -7.46 9.17 12.92
CA ILE A 100 -6.69 10.40 12.82
C ILE A 100 -6.09 10.49 11.43
N GLY A 101 -6.89 10.93 10.44
CA GLY A 101 -6.52 10.96 9.03
C GLY A 101 -5.27 11.79 8.71
N GLU A 102 -4.99 12.83 9.49
CA GLU A 102 -3.80 13.68 9.35
C GLU A 102 -2.48 12.90 9.51
N LEU A 103 -2.48 11.82 10.28
CA LEU A 103 -1.31 10.96 10.47
C LEU A 103 -1.26 9.76 9.50
N ALA A 104 -2.18 9.68 8.55
CA ALA A 104 -2.25 8.55 7.62
C ALA A 104 -0.92 8.31 6.88
N GLY A 105 -0.27 9.36 6.40
CA GLY A 105 1.01 9.24 5.71
C GLY A 105 2.12 8.64 6.56
N ILE A 106 2.18 8.98 7.86
CA ILE A 106 3.13 8.40 8.82
C ILE A 106 2.80 6.93 9.05
N ALA A 107 1.54 6.62 9.38
CA ALA A 107 1.11 5.25 9.66
C ALA A 107 1.40 4.31 8.48
N VAL A 108 1.01 4.69 7.27
CA VAL A 108 1.28 3.92 6.04
C VAL A 108 2.78 3.79 5.78
N GLY A 109 3.55 4.88 5.89
CA GLY A 109 4.99 4.85 5.69
C GLY A 109 5.71 3.95 6.70
N MET A 110 5.34 4.01 7.96
CA MET A 110 5.92 3.14 9.00
C MET A 110 5.53 1.67 8.81
N THR A 111 4.30 1.38 8.37
CA THR A 111 3.90 0.02 8.02
C THR A 111 4.77 -0.55 6.90
N ILE A 112 5.05 0.24 5.85
CA ILE A 112 5.95 -0.17 4.78
C ILE A 112 7.36 -0.45 5.35
N THR A 113 7.89 0.42 6.20
CA THR A 113 9.20 0.25 6.82
C THR A 113 9.28 -1.04 7.64
N LEU A 114 8.29 -1.30 8.50
CA LEU A 114 8.22 -2.55 9.28
C LEU A 114 8.16 -3.78 8.38
N ASN A 115 7.33 -3.74 7.35
CA ASN A 115 7.20 -4.83 6.39
C ASN A 115 8.52 -5.10 5.63
N VAL A 116 9.27 -4.05 5.31
CA VAL A 116 10.61 -4.19 4.68
C VAL A 116 11.60 -4.86 5.61
N PHE A 117 11.60 -4.54 6.90
CA PHE A 117 12.45 -5.24 7.87
C PHE A 117 12.11 -6.73 7.99
N VAL A 118 10.84 -7.07 7.95
CA VAL A 118 10.38 -8.48 8.08
C VAL A 118 10.61 -9.29 6.81
N ALA A 119 10.20 -8.78 5.66
CA ALA A 119 10.16 -9.56 4.42
C ALA A 119 11.28 -9.21 3.43
N GLY A 120 12.01 -8.11 3.65
CA GLY A 120 13.08 -7.68 2.76
C GLY A 120 14.12 -8.76 2.47
N PRO A 121 14.67 -9.46 3.48
CA PRO A 121 15.68 -10.50 3.27
C PRO A 121 15.17 -11.71 2.47
N VAL A 122 13.84 -11.93 2.37
CA VAL A 122 13.25 -13.12 1.73
C VAL A 122 12.61 -12.81 0.38
N SER A 123 11.74 -11.80 0.34
CA SER A 123 11.01 -11.44 -0.89
C SER A 123 11.46 -10.11 -1.50
N GLY A 124 12.25 -9.31 -0.78
CA GLY A 124 12.52 -7.94 -1.16
C GLY A 124 11.41 -6.96 -0.76
N ALA A 125 10.35 -7.44 -0.09
CA ALA A 125 9.21 -6.68 0.44
C ALA A 125 8.63 -5.69 -0.57
N SER A 126 8.02 -6.19 -1.62
CA SER A 126 7.47 -5.35 -2.68
C SER A 126 6.19 -4.64 -2.25
N MET A 127 5.16 -5.41 -1.86
CA MET A 127 3.80 -4.94 -1.58
C MET A 127 3.14 -4.18 -2.74
N ASN A 128 3.81 -4.11 -3.91
CA ASN A 128 3.43 -3.17 -4.97
C ASN A 128 3.86 -3.70 -6.36
N PRO A 129 2.91 -4.07 -7.24
CA PRO A 129 3.24 -4.53 -8.59
C PRO A 129 4.09 -3.53 -9.39
N ALA A 130 3.79 -2.24 -9.32
CA ALA A 130 4.54 -1.23 -10.08
C ALA A 130 6.00 -1.12 -9.59
N ARG A 131 6.25 -1.21 -8.27
CA ARG A 131 7.61 -1.22 -7.70
C ARG A 131 8.47 -2.37 -8.26
N SER A 132 7.86 -3.52 -8.53
CA SER A 132 8.58 -4.69 -9.02
C SER A 132 8.71 -4.72 -10.54
N VAL A 133 7.65 -4.36 -11.26
CA VAL A 133 7.60 -4.44 -12.72
C VAL A 133 8.50 -3.38 -13.38
N GLY A 134 8.53 -2.15 -12.86
CA GLY A 134 9.36 -1.08 -13.44
C GLY A 134 10.85 -1.46 -13.56
N PRO A 135 11.54 -1.81 -12.47
CA PRO A 135 12.91 -2.26 -12.52
C PRO A 135 13.11 -3.54 -13.37
N ALA A 136 12.16 -4.50 -13.28
CA ALA A 136 12.24 -5.75 -14.04
C ALA A 136 12.25 -5.50 -15.54
N LEU A 137 11.44 -4.56 -16.04
CA LEU A 137 11.39 -4.20 -17.45
C LEU A 137 12.70 -3.54 -17.93
N LEU A 138 13.30 -2.67 -17.10
CA LEU A 138 14.51 -1.93 -17.49
C LEU A 138 15.78 -2.79 -17.47
N VAL A 139 15.90 -3.66 -16.47
CA VAL A 139 17.10 -4.50 -16.29
C VAL A 139 16.92 -5.92 -16.86
N HIS A 140 15.72 -6.23 -17.37
CA HIS A 140 15.35 -7.53 -17.94
C HIS A 140 15.51 -8.71 -16.96
N ILE A 141 15.15 -8.52 -15.69
CA ILE A 141 15.17 -9.57 -14.67
C ILE A 141 13.74 -9.88 -14.24
N TYR A 142 13.22 -11.05 -14.68
CA TYR A 142 11.82 -11.45 -14.49
C TYR A 142 11.63 -12.64 -13.54
N LYS A 143 12.71 -13.08 -12.86
CA LYS A 143 12.64 -14.25 -11.96
C LYS A 143 11.60 -14.02 -10.86
N GLY A 144 10.57 -14.86 -10.84
CA GLY A 144 9.50 -14.80 -9.83
C GLY A 144 8.63 -13.54 -9.88
N LEU A 145 8.63 -12.76 -10.96
CA LEU A 145 7.92 -11.48 -11.05
C LEU A 145 6.41 -11.62 -10.77
N TRP A 146 5.80 -12.74 -11.17
CA TRP A 146 4.39 -13.03 -10.91
C TRP A 146 4.01 -13.00 -9.43
N VAL A 147 4.94 -13.36 -8.54
CA VAL A 147 4.76 -13.32 -7.08
C VAL A 147 4.39 -11.91 -6.62
N TYR A 148 5.05 -10.90 -7.19
CA TYR A 148 4.89 -9.48 -6.85
C TYR A 148 3.69 -8.81 -7.53
N ILE A 149 2.97 -9.56 -8.36
CA ILE A 149 1.67 -9.15 -8.91
C ILE A 149 0.57 -9.82 -8.09
N VAL A 150 0.60 -11.14 -7.99
CA VAL A 150 -0.45 -11.93 -7.34
C VAL A 150 -0.46 -11.69 -5.82
N GLY A 151 0.70 -11.78 -5.17
CA GLY A 151 0.83 -11.61 -3.72
C GLY A 151 0.24 -10.30 -3.20
N PRO A 152 0.70 -9.14 -3.72
CA PRO A 152 0.15 -7.85 -3.32
C PRO A 152 -1.34 -7.68 -3.60
N VAL A 153 -1.84 -8.14 -4.75
CA VAL A 153 -3.27 -8.01 -5.07
C VAL A 153 -4.12 -8.85 -4.12
N VAL A 154 -3.76 -10.10 -3.90
CA VAL A 154 -4.48 -10.97 -2.96
C VAL A 154 -4.38 -10.41 -1.54
N GLY A 155 -3.18 -10.04 -1.09
CA GLY A 155 -2.95 -9.51 0.25
C GLY A 155 -3.75 -8.23 0.52
N THR A 156 -3.73 -7.27 -0.41
CA THR A 156 -4.49 -6.02 -0.24
C THR A 156 -6.00 -6.25 -0.22
N ILE A 157 -6.54 -7.14 -1.06
CA ILE A 157 -7.98 -7.46 -1.04
C ILE A 157 -8.36 -8.07 0.32
N LEU A 158 -7.58 -9.03 0.82
CA LEU A 158 -7.83 -9.64 2.12
C LEU A 158 -7.71 -8.64 3.28
N GLY A 159 -6.72 -7.74 3.25
CA GLY A 159 -6.55 -6.70 4.26
C GLY A 159 -7.70 -5.69 4.28
N GLY A 160 -8.14 -5.24 3.10
CA GLY A 160 -9.30 -4.37 2.97
C GLY A 160 -10.60 -5.06 3.41
N LEU A 161 -10.78 -6.34 3.06
CA LEU A 161 -11.93 -7.13 3.50
C LEU A 161 -11.96 -7.26 5.02
N ALA A 162 -10.84 -7.66 5.63
CA ALA A 162 -10.74 -7.83 7.08
C ALA A 162 -11.06 -6.53 7.82
N TYR A 163 -10.54 -5.39 7.35
CA TYR A 163 -10.86 -4.09 7.95
C TYR A 163 -12.35 -3.76 7.81
N ASN A 164 -12.94 -3.95 6.63
CA ASN A 164 -14.36 -3.69 6.41
C ASN A 164 -15.26 -4.58 7.27
N MET A 165 -14.86 -5.82 7.59
CA MET A 165 -15.61 -6.70 8.49
C MET A 165 -15.64 -6.20 9.95
N ILE A 166 -14.56 -5.58 10.41
CA ILE A 166 -14.48 -5.02 11.78
C ILE A 166 -15.03 -3.59 11.88
N ARG A 167 -15.29 -2.94 10.76
CA ARG A 167 -15.86 -1.60 10.69
C ARG A 167 -17.35 -1.65 11.04
N LEU A 168 -17.67 -1.54 12.32
CA LEU A 168 -19.00 -1.77 12.85
C LEU A 168 -20.01 -0.63 12.60
N SER A 169 -19.57 0.57 12.21
CA SER A 169 -20.47 1.71 12.01
C SER A 169 -19.82 2.84 11.21
N ASP A 170 -20.58 3.43 10.30
CA ASP A 170 -20.22 4.68 9.64
C ASP A 170 -20.45 5.90 10.54
N LYS A 171 -20.94 5.69 11.75
CA LYS A 171 -21.15 6.80 12.69
C LYS A 171 -19.81 7.33 13.21
N PRO A 172 -19.58 8.66 13.15
CA PRO A 172 -18.36 9.26 13.67
C PRO A 172 -18.26 9.01 15.18
N VAL A 173 -17.05 8.79 15.68
CA VAL A 173 -16.76 8.56 17.13
C VAL A 173 -17.41 9.62 18.01
N ARG A 174 -17.59 10.83 17.51
CA ARG A 174 -18.28 11.92 18.20
C ARG A 174 -19.73 11.60 18.57
N GLU A 175 -20.39 10.70 17.84
CA GLU A 175 -21.75 10.23 18.20
C GLU A 175 -21.72 9.04 19.15
N LEU A 176 -20.69 8.22 19.11
CA LEU A 176 -20.49 7.10 20.04
C LEU A 176 -20.09 7.62 21.44
N THR A 177 -19.27 8.67 21.51
CA THR A 177 -18.88 9.32 22.78
C THR A 177 -19.97 10.18 23.38
N LYS A 178 -20.96 10.64 22.61
CA LYS A 178 -22.16 11.31 23.15
C LYS A 178 -23.04 10.38 24.00
N SER A 179 -22.94 9.07 23.80
CA SER A 179 -23.63 8.05 24.59
C SER A 179 -22.88 7.71 25.89
N GLY A 180 -21.59 8.05 26.01
CA GLY A 180 -20.79 7.86 27.22
C GLY A 180 -20.77 9.13 28.06
N SER A 181 -21.56 9.16 29.10
CA SER A 181 -21.88 10.32 29.94
C SER A 181 -20.73 10.92 30.77
N PHE A 182 -19.47 10.71 30.46
CA PHE A 182 -18.35 11.12 31.32
C PHE A 182 -17.83 12.55 31.10
N LEU A 183 -18.20 13.22 30.01
CA LEU A 183 -17.74 14.61 29.74
C LEU A 183 -18.87 15.66 29.77
N ARG A 184 -20.03 15.35 30.36
CA ARG A 184 -21.18 16.27 30.44
C ARG A 184 -21.25 17.07 31.71
N SER A 185 -20.28 16.96 32.61
CA SER A 185 -20.35 17.54 33.96
C SER A 185 -19.66 18.90 34.14
N THR A 186 -18.96 19.45 33.16
CA THR A 186 -18.16 20.67 33.33
C THR A 186 -18.57 21.88 32.48
N SER A 187 -19.77 21.88 31.91
CA SER A 187 -20.25 23.04 31.15
C SER A 187 -21.66 23.47 31.60
N ARG A 188 -21.79 23.73 32.90
CA ARG A 188 -22.88 24.54 33.47
C ARG A 188 -22.35 25.24 34.71
N LYS A 189 -21.75 26.39 34.52
CA LYS A 189 -21.93 27.57 35.38
C LYS A 189 -21.47 28.81 34.61
#